data_d377b194ce86c827ff7fbea5cadfff10
#
_entry.id   d377b194ce86c827ff7fbea5cadfff10
#
_cell.length_a   1.000
_cell.length_b   1.000
_cell.length_c   1.000
_cell.angle_alpha   90.00
_cell.angle_beta   90.00
_cell.angle_gamma   90.00
#
_symmetry.space_group_name_H-M   'P 1'
#
loop_
_entity.id
_entity.type
_entity.pdbx_description
1 polymer ?
#
loop_
_entity_poly.entity_id
_entity_poly.type
_entity_poly.pdbx_seq_one_letter_code
_entity_poly.pdbx_strand_id
1 'polypeptide(L)'
;LFARRAGRDDALPPVMTGSHIDTQPTGGKFDGNYGVLAGLEVVRTLNDHGIETEAPIEVAFWTNEEGSRFVPVMMGSGVFAGVFPLEETWAVTDEEGISVGEALAQIGYIGEQTPGEHPVGAYFEAHIEQGPILEDEAKTIGIVQGVLGIRWYDCVVTGQASHAGPTPMRLRQDALQVATRIMQEVVAIAGRSEEGRGTVGSVQVWPNSRNVVPGEVTFSIDMRNLSDALVDEMDRQLRAFIAEVERESGLQVALKQVSHYPAAPFDGECQQAIADAAQRLGYPAREIVSGAGHDAVYMSYLAPTGMIFIPCKDGISHNEIE
;
A
#
# COMPACT_ATOMS: atom_id res chain seq x y z
N LEU A 1 10.85 -7.58 -16.09
CA LEU A 1 11.19 -7.43 -17.51
C LEU A 1 11.43 -5.95 -17.81
N PHE A 2 12.46 -5.64 -18.62
CA PHE A 2 12.79 -4.26 -18.97
C PHE A 2 12.82 -4.08 -20.48
N ALA A 3 12.20 -3.00 -20.98
CA ALA A 3 12.29 -2.57 -22.36
C ALA A 3 13.04 -1.23 -22.41
N ARG A 4 14.21 -1.20 -23.08
CA ARG A 4 15.10 -0.05 -23.12
C ARG A 4 15.06 0.66 -24.46
N ARG A 5 14.92 1.97 -24.43
CA ARG A 5 15.14 2.89 -25.54
C ARG A 5 16.45 3.64 -25.31
N ALA A 6 17.36 3.61 -26.28
CA ALA A 6 18.65 4.31 -26.20
C ALA A 6 18.49 5.83 -26.05
N GLY A 7 19.39 6.44 -25.29
CA GLY A 7 19.60 7.87 -25.24
C GLY A 7 20.75 8.32 -26.15
N ARG A 8 21.12 9.58 -26.06
CA ARG A 8 22.37 10.10 -26.69
C ARG A 8 23.60 9.55 -25.99
N ASP A 9 23.54 9.43 -24.68
CA ASP A 9 24.55 8.82 -23.83
C ASP A 9 23.97 7.61 -23.10
N ASP A 10 24.24 6.44 -23.64
CA ASP A 10 23.77 5.17 -23.08
C ASP A 10 24.53 4.74 -21.80
N ALA A 11 25.60 5.45 -21.43
CA ALA A 11 26.31 5.21 -20.17
C ALA A 11 25.64 5.89 -18.97
N LEU A 12 24.72 6.82 -19.20
CA LEU A 12 23.93 7.43 -18.14
C LEU A 12 22.93 6.42 -17.57
N PRO A 13 22.66 6.50 -16.23
CA PRO A 13 21.56 5.73 -15.65
C PRO A 13 20.23 6.09 -16.31
N PRO A 14 19.40 5.09 -16.68
CA PRO A 14 18.13 5.34 -17.36
C PRO A 14 17.13 6.06 -16.48
N VAL A 15 16.28 6.87 -17.09
CA VAL A 15 15.00 7.24 -16.49
C VAL A 15 14.04 6.09 -16.71
N MET A 16 13.60 5.47 -15.63
CA MET A 16 12.74 4.31 -15.67
C MET A 16 11.29 4.71 -15.41
N THR A 17 10.36 4.11 -16.14
CA THR A 17 8.93 4.15 -15.83
C THR A 17 8.38 2.74 -15.87
N GLY A 18 7.31 2.47 -15.16
CA GLY A 18 6.75 1.12 -15.17
C GLY A 18 5.66 0.93 -14.12
N SER A 19 5.16 -0.26 -14.07
CA SER A 19 4.21 -0.79 -13.09
C SER A 19 4.13 -2.30 -13.31
N HIS A 20 3.02 -2.94 -12.94
CA HIS A 20 2.77 -4.37 -13.07
C HIS A 20 1.70 -4.70 -14.12
N ILE A 21 1.57 -5.97 -14.46
CA ILE A 21 0.51 -6.49 -15.36
C ILE A 21 -0.19 -7.72 -14.77
N ASP A 22 0.23 -8.18 -13.61
CA ASP A 22 -0.55 -9.13 -12.81
C ASP A 22 -1.70 -8.38 -12.12
N THR A 23 -2.72 -9.11 -11.70
CA THR A 23 -3.96 -8.54 -11.16
C THR A 23 -4.58 -9.45 -10.12
N GLN A 24 -5.51 -8.90 -9.34
CA GLN A 24 -6.34 -9.66 -8.42
C GLN A 24 -7.29 -10.61 -9.18
N PRO A 25 -7.81 -11.69 -8.55
CA PRO A 25 -8.77 -12.60 -9.20
C PRO A 25 -10.02 -11.91 -9.76
N THR A 26 -10.40 -10.79 -9.17
CA THR A 26 -11.49 -9.91 -9.63
C THR A 26 -10.97 -8.54 -10.05
N GLY A 27 -9.72 -8.48 -10.53
CA GLY A 27 -9.06 -7.23 -10.92
C GLY A 27 -9.66 -6.56 -12.14
N GLY A 28 -9.44 -5.26 -12.25
CA GLY A 28 -9.88 -4.44 -13.36
C GLY A 28 -8.90 -4.42 -14.53
N LYS A 29 -9.06 -3.44 -15.40
CA LYS A 29 -8.28 -3.31 -16.65
C LYS A 29 -7.12 -2.33 -16.52
N PHE A 30 -7.16 -1.47 -15.51
CA PHE A 30 -6.27 -0.31 -15.44
C PHE A 30 -5.24 -0.43 -14.32
N ASP A 31 -5.55 -1.20 -13.27
CA ASP A 31 -4.67 -1.45 -12.16
C ASP A 31 -3.34 -2.04 -12.64
N GLY A 32 -2.23 -1.32 -12.42
CA GLY A 32 -0.89 -1.64 -12.93
C GLY A 32 -0.72 -1.53 -14.43
N ASN A 33 -1.63 -2.14 -15.22
CA ASN A 33 -1.58 -2.15 -16.67
C ASN A 33 -1.49 -0.74 -17.27
N TYR A 34 -2.18 0.24 -16.69
CA TYR A 34 -2.13 1.62 -17.13
C TYR A 34 -0.71 2.19 -17.10
N GLY A 35 0.03 1.98 -16.00
CA GLY A 35 1.40 2.50 -15.86
C GLY A 35 2.38 1.90 -16.84
N VAL A 36 2.28 0.60 -17.08
CA VAL A 36 3.09 -0.08 -18.10
C VAL A 36 2.80 0.46 -19.50
N LEU A 37 1.52 0.58 -19.87
CA LEU A 37 1.11 1.08 -21.19
C LEU A 37 1.44 2.56 -21.35
N ALA A 38 1.35 3.36 -20.30
CA ALA A 38 1.77 4.77 -20.30
C ALA A 38 3.28 4.89 -20.61
N GLY A 39 4.11 4.03 -20.02
CA GLY A 39 5.54 3.96 -20.33
C GLY A 39 5.82 3.63 -21.78
N LEU A 40 5.12 2.65 -22.35
CA LEU A 40 5.22 2.30 -23.76
C LEU A 40 4.77 3.45 -24.67
N GLU A 41 3.70 4.17 -24.31
CA GLU A 41 3.21 5.32 -25.07
C GLU A 41 4.20 6.49 -25.04
N VAL A 42 4.88 6.72 -23.92
CA VAL A 42 5.98 7.71 -23.84
C VAL A 42 7.07 7.37 -24.86
N VAL A 43 7.52 6.11 -24.91
CA VAL A 43 8.55 5.67 -25.85
C VAL A 43 8.09 5.84 -27.31
N ARG A 44 6.84 5.49 -27.62
CA ARG A 44 6.27 5.66 -28.97
C ARG A 44 6.19 7.13 -29.36
N THR A 45 5.66 7.97 -28.47
CA THR A 45 5.55 9.41 -28.70
C THR A 45 6.92 10.05 -28.98
N LEU A 46 7.94 9.71 -28.20
CA LEU A 46 9.30 10.20 -28.43
C LEU A 46 9.84 9.76 -29.82
N ASN A 47 9.57 8.53 -30.22
CA ASN A 47 9.97 8.02 -31.53
C ASN A 47 9.23 8.70 -32.67
N ASP A 48 7.91 8.86 -32.56
CA ASP A 48 7.06 9.46 -33.60
C ASP A 48 7.43 10.93 -33.86
N HIS A 49 7.90 11.63 -32.83
CA HIS A 49 8.35 13.02 -32.92
C HIS A 49 9.86 13.19 -33.14
N GLY A 50 10.63 12.08 -33.27
CA GLY A 50 12.07 12.13 -33.45
C GLY A 50 12.82 12.80 -32.30
N ILE A 51 12.28 12.71 -31.08
CA ILE A 51 12.89 13.31 -29.88
C ILE A 51 13.94 12.34 -29.33
N GLU A 52 15.18 12.78 -29.26
CA GLU A 52 16.26 12.07 -28.58
C GLU A 52 16.40 12.57 -27.16
N THR A 53 16.39 11.64 -26.18
CA THR A 53 16.65 11.94 -24.77
C THR A 53 18.15 11.87 -24.49
N GLU A 54 18.62 12.60 -23.49
CA GLU A 54 20.03 12.53 -23.06
C GLU A 54 20.33 11.14 -22.48
N ALA A 55 19.62 10.76 -21.43
CA ALA A 55 19.68 9.43 -20.83
C ALA A 55 18.74 8.43 -21.53
N PRO A 56 19.00 7.13 -21.44
CA PRO A 56 18.06 6.11 -21.87
C PRO A 56 16.72 6.18 -21.12
N ILE A 57 15.66 5.68 -21.76
CA ILE A 57 14.36 5.45 -21.12
C ILE A 57 14.15 3.94 -20.99
N GLU A 58 13.73 3.49 -19.84
CA GLU A 58 13.36 2.09 -19.62
C GLU A 58 11.92 1.96 -19.15
N VAL A 59 11.21 0.97 -19.67
CA VAL A 59 9.89 0.57 -19.20
C VAL A 59 10.04 -0.73 -18.43
N ALA A 60 9.71 -0.71 -17.15
CA ALA A 60 9.73 -1.86 -16.25
C ALA A 60 8.36 -2.53 -16.21
N PHE A 61 8.38 -3.86 -16.16
CA PHE A 61 7.21 -4.72 -15.96
C PHE A 61 7.50 -5.56 -14.73
N TRP A 62 6.97 -5.13 -13.59
CA TRP A 62 7.20 -5.82 -12.33
C TRP A 62 6.40 -7.10 -12.23
N THR A 63 6.93 -8.07 -11.54
CA THR A 63 6.34 -9.41 -11.41
C THR A 63 5.73 -9.57 -10.04
N ASN A 64 4.49 -10.05 -9.99
CA ASN A 64 3.76 -10.39 -8.76
C ASN A 64 3.73 -9.21 -7.78
N GLU A 65 3.25 -8.07 -8.28
CA GLU A 65 3.02 -6.89 -7.45
C GLU A 65 1.86 -7.13 -6.49
N GLU A 66 0.76 -7.66 -7.00
CA GLU A 66 -0.51 -7.87 -6.32
C GLU A 66 -0.50 -8.98 -5.25
N GLY A 67 0.46 -9.89 -5.32
CA GLY A 67 0.53 -11.00 -4.38
C GLY A 67 -0.58 -12.04 -4.51
N SER A 68 -1.36 -12.02 -5.59
CA SER A 68 -2.51 -12.89 -5.79
C SER A 68 -2.15 -14.38 -5.87
N ARG A 69 -0.99 -14.69 -6.41
CA ARG A 69 -0.51 -16.07 -6.52
C ARG A 69 0.59 -16.38 -5.53
N PHE A 70 1.53 -15.46 -5.35
CA PHE A 70 2.67 -15.63 -4.45
C PHE A 70 2.75 -14.45 -3.48
N VAL A 71 3.13 -14.71 -2.24
CA VAL A 71 3.41 -13.66 -1.25
C VAL A 71 4.91 -13.60 -0.95
N PRO A 72 5.48 -12.41 -0.71
CA PRO A 72 4.82 -11.13 -0.48
C PRO A 72 4.40 -10.39 -1.77
N VAL A 73 3.61 -9.32 -1.60
CA VAL A 73 3.28 -8.34 -2.63
C VAL A 73 4.52 -7.55 -3.08
N MET A 74 4.45 -6.82 -4.21
CA MET A 74 5.55 -6.02 -4.79
C MET A 74 6.85 -6.84 -4.92
N MET A 75 6.70 -8.12 -5.27
CA MET A 75 7.79 -9.10 -5.21
C MET A 75 8.93 -8.73 -6.16
N GLY A 76 8.61 -8.37 -7.41
CA GLY A 76 9.60 -8.07 -8.44
C GLY A 76 10.45 -6.85 -8.12
N SER A 77 9.83 -5.75 -7.75
CA SER A 77 10.53 -4.53 -7.34
C SER A 77 11.29 -4.71 -6.03
N GLY A 78 10.73 -5.50 -5.09
CA GLY A 78 11.39 -5.83 -3.83
C GLY A 78 12.68 -6.63 -4.01
N VAL A 79 12.71 -7.62 -4.91
CA VAL A 79 13.94 -8.33 -5.27
C VAL A 79 14.91 -7.40 -6.00
N PHE A 80 14.42 -6.60 -6.94
CA PHE A 80 15.23 -5.64 -7.68
C PHE A 80 15.92 -4.62 -6.74
N ALA A 81 15.20 -4.15 -5.73
CA ALA A 81 15.72 -3.22 -4.72
C ALA A 81 16.57 -3.90 -3.62
N GLY A 82 16.74 -5.21 -3.67
CA GLY A 82 17.52 -5.96 -2.66
C GLY A 82 16.81 -6.10 -1.31
N VAL A 83 15.52 -5.83 -1.23
CA VAL A 83 14.70 -6.00 -0.02
C VAL A 83 14.39 -7.47 0.22
N PHE A 84 14.09 -8.20 -0.86
CA PHE A 84 13.87 -9.64 -0.81
C PHE A 84 15.04 -10.39 -1.43
N PRO A 85 15.65 -11.37 -0.72
CA PRO A 85 16.69 -12.20 -1.29
C PRO A 85 16.16 -13.04 -2.46
N LEU A 86 16.86 -13.04 -3.59
CA LEU A 86 16.42 -13.70 -4.83
C LEU A 86 16.15 -15.20 -4.61
N GLU A 87 17.08 -15.91 -3.96
CA GLU A 87 16.96 -17.36 -3.73
C GLU A 87 15.77 -17.73 -2.85
N GLU A 88 15.52 -16.93 -1.81
CA GLU A 88 14.37 -17.12 -0.93
C GLU A 88 13.06 -16.83 -1.67
N THR A 89 13.05 -15.79 -2.51
CA THR A 89 11.89 -15.43 -3.33
C THR A 89 11.57 -16.50 -4.36
N TRP A 90 12.57 -17.06 -5.03
CA TRP A 90 12.36 -18.15 -5.98
C TRP A 90 11.82 -19.42 -5.32
N ALA A 91 12.11 -19.64 -4.02
CA ALA A 91 11.61 -20.79 -3.27
C ALA A 91 10.17 -20.61 -2.74
N VAL A 92 9.59 -19.42 -2.82
CA VAL A 92 8.19 -19.19 -2.43
C VAL A 92 7.28 -20.00 -3.33
N THR A 93 6.30 -20.70 -2.75
CA THR A 93 5.35 -21.55 -3.50
C THR A 93 3.93 -21.00 -3.43
N ASP A 94 3.17 -21.28 -4.48
CA ASP A 94 1.73 -21.10 -4.50
C ASP A 94 0.98 -22.24 -3.77
N GLU A 95 -0.35 -22.20 -3.77
CA GLU A 95 -1.22 -23.20 -3.15
C GLU A 95 -1.08 -24.60 -3.78
N GLU A 96 -0.61 -24.70 -5.02
CA GLU A 96 -0.38 -25.96 -5.73
C GLU A 96 1.04 -26.51 -5.48
N GLY A 97 1.90 -25.78 -4.77
CA GLY A 97 3.28 -26.14 -4.48
C GLY A 97 4.26 -25.81 -5.60
N ILE A 98 3.87 -25.03 -6.61
CA ILE A 98 4.75 -24.56 -7.68
C ILE A 98 5.50 -23.33 -7.17
N SER A 99 6.84 -23.36 -7.28
CA SER A 99 7.65 -22.22 -6.86
C SER A 99 7.68 -21.07 -7.87
N VAL A 100 7.98 -19.85 -7.39
CA VAL A 100 8.17 -18.67 -8.25
C VAL A 100 9.23 -18.96 -9.32
N GLY A 101 10.36 -19.56 -8.94
CA GLY A 101 11.43 -19.92 -9.87
C GLY A 101 10.97 -20.89 -10.95
N GLU A 102 10.21 -21.94 -10.58
CA GLU A 102 9.64 -22.88 -11.54
C GLU A 102 8.63 -22.22 -12.47
N ALA A 103 7.74 -21.37 -11.93
CA ALA A 103 6.75 -20.66 -12.74
C ALA A 103 7.42 -19.72 -13.76
N LEU A 104 8.44 -18.96 -13.35
CA LEU A 104 9.21 -18.08 -14.24
C LEU A 104 9.97 -18.87 -15.31
N ALA A 105 10.58 -20.01 -14.94
CA ALA A 105 11.28 -20.88 -15.90
C ALA A 105 10.32 -21.47 -16.93
N GLN A 106 9.11 -21.88 -16.54
CA GLN A 106 8.09 -22.43 -17.43
C GLN A 106 7.68 -21.45 -18.55
N ILE A 107 7.60 -20.16 -18.21
CA ILE A 107 7.25 -19.11 -19.19
C ILE A 107 8.48 -18.46 -19.87
N GLY A 108 9.70 -18.89 -19.53
CA GLY A 108 10.94 -18.39 -20.11
C GLY A 108 11.38 -17.01 -19.63
N TYR A 109 10.94 -16.58 -18.45
CA TYR A 109 11.20 -15.24 -17.89
C TYR A 109 12.03 -15.25 -16.61
N ILE A 110 12.83 -16.29 -16.36
CA ILE A 110 13.70 -16.34 -15.19
C ILE A 110 14.76 -15.22 -15.18
N GLY A 111 15.12 -14.72 -16.37
CA GLY A 111 16.10 -13.66 -16.55
C GLY A 111 17.57 -14.11 -16.42
N GLU A 112 18.47 -13.25 -16.86
CA GLU A 112 19.93 -13.46 -16.79
C GLU A 112 20.65 -12.38 -15.95
N GLN A 113 19.96 -11.28 -15.63
CA GLN A 113 20.54 -10.15 -14.91
C GLN A 113 20.52 -10.39 -13.40
N THR A 114 21.58 -9.98 -12.73
CA THR A 114 21.67 -10.03 -11.25
C THR A 114 20.92 -8.84 -10.65
N PRO A 115 19.95 -9.07 -9.74
CA PRO A 115 19.29 -7.98 -9.04
C PRO A 115 20.30 -7.11 -8.28
N GLY A 116 20.04 -5.78 -8.22
CA GLY A 116 20.88 -4.81 -7.54
C GLY A 116 22.03 -4.24 -8.38
N GLU A 117 22.34 -4.80 -9.55
CA GLU A 117 23.39 -4.29 -10.45
C GLU A 117 22.83 -3.36 -11.55
N HIS A 118 21.54 -3.23 -11.67
CA HIS A 118 20.89 -2.41 -12.70
C HIS A 118 20.77 -0.95 -12.23
N PRO A 119 21.44 -0.01 -12.93
CA PRO A 119 21.40 1.40 -12.52
C PRO A 119 20.03 2.02 -12.82
N VAL A 120 19.57 2.92 -11.96
CA VAL A 120 18.35 3.72 -12.14
C VAL A 120 18.67 5.17 -11.84
N GLY A 121 18.40 6.09 -12.77
CA GLY A 121 18.60 7.52 -12.59
C GLY A 121 17.43 8.21 -11.91
N ALA A 122 16.21 7.84 -12.30
CA ALA A 122 14.96 8.23 -11.67
C ALA A 122 13.88 7.20 -12.04
N TYR A 123 12.84 7.09 -11.21
CA TYR A 123 11.69 6.21 -11.47
C TYR A 123 10.38 6.99 -11.43
N PHE A 124 9.50 6.72 -12.41
CA PHE A 124 8.15 7.27 -12.43
C PHE A 124 7.13 6.17 -12.65
N GLU A 125 6.08 6.16 -11.84
CA GLU A 125 4.97 5.23 -11.97
C GLU A 125 3.66 5.98 -12.16
N ALA A 126 2.96 5.73 -13.27
CA ALA A 126 1.60 6.20 -13.47
C ALA A 126 0.62 5.10 -13.04
N HIS A 127 -0.39 5.46 -12.26
CA HIS A 127 -1.35 4.50 -11.72
C HIS A 127 -2.73 5.11 -11.58
N ILE A 128 -3.77 4.31 -11.46
CA ILE A 128 -5.07 4.78 -10.99
C ILE A 128 -4.99 5.10 -9.50
N GLU A 129 -5.79 6.04 -9.03
CA GLU A 129 -5.81 6.44 -7.61
C GLU A 129 -6.24 5.30 -6.67
N GLN A 130 -7.04 4.38 -7.14
CA GLN A 130 -7.71 3.33 -6.33
C GLN A 130 -8.57 3.93 -5.20
N GLY A 131 -8.95 5.18 -5.33
CA GLY A 131 -9.70 5.97 -4.38
C GLY A 131 -10.55 7.02 -5.08
N PRO A 132 -11.46 7.71 -4.36
CA PRO A 132 -12.46 8.59 -4.95
C PRO A 132 -12.06 10.07 -4.99
N ILE A 133 -10.89 10.48 -4.49
CA ILE A 133 -10.57 11.89 -4.20
C ILE A 133 -10.44 12.72 -5.49
N LEU A 134 -9.70 12.20 -6.47
CA LEU A 134 -9.49 12.94 -7.73
C LEU A 134 -10.80 13.13 -8.49
N GLU A 135 -11.67 12.13 -8.49
CA GLU A 135 -12.99 12.21 -9.10
C GLU A 135 -13.89 13.19 -8.35
N ASP A 136 -13.97 13.11 -7.01
CA ASP A 136 -14.76 13.99 -6.15
C ASP A 136 -14.36 15.45 -6.31
N GLU A 137 -13.06 15.74 -6.44
CA GLU A 137 -12.52 17.09 -6.60
C GLU A 137 -12.38 17.55 -8.06
N ALA A 138 -12.81 16.73 -9.03
CA ALA A 138 -12.66 16.99 -10.47
C ALA A 138 -11.19 17.31 -10.87
N LYS A 139 -10.23 16.54 -10.31
CA LYS A 139 -8.81 16.60 -10.66
C LYS A 139 -8.47 15.52 -11.66
N THR A 140 -7.58 15.85 -12.61
CA THR A 140 -7.10 14.91 -13.61
C THR A 140 -5.82 14.22 -13.19
N ILE A 141 -4.97 14.92 -12.40
CA ILE A 141 -3.65 14.43 -11.99
C ILE A 141 -3.51 14.52 -10.47
N GLY A 142 -3.13 13.40 -9.86
CA GLY A 142 -2.63 13.33 -8.51
C GLY A 142 -1.10 13.34 -8.51
N ILE A 143 -0.50 14.31 -7.84
CA ILE A 143 0.95 14.37 -7.60
C ILE A 143 1.19 13.62 -6.30
N VAL A 144 1.64 12.37 -6.40
CA VAL A 144 1.74 11.50 -5.23
C VAL A 144 2.95 11.88 -4.39
N GLN A 145 2.72 12.25 -3.14
CA GLN A 145 3.75 12.65 -2.20
C GLN A 145 4.47 11.46 -1.56
N GLY A 146 3.85 10.31 -1.55
CA GLY A 146 4.37 9.09 -0.95
C GLY A 146 3.29 8.08 -0.66
N VAL A 147 3.69 6.95 -0.09
CA VAL A 147 2.81 5.87 0.36
C VAL A 147 2.72 5.89 1.88
N LEU A 148 1.50 5.72 2.41
CA LEU A 148 1.27 5.72 3.86
C LEU A 148 2.01 4.57 4.55
N GLY A 149 2.63 4.86 5.69
CA GLY A 149 3.08 3.84 6.62
C GLY A 149 1.87 3.15 7.26
N ILE A 150 1.98 1.84 7.47
CA ILE A 150 0.89 0.99 7.94
C ILE A 150 1.33 0.24 9.18
N ARG A 151 0.44 0.16 10.17
CA ARG A 151 0.61 -0.70 11.33
C ARG A 151 -0.67 -1.43 11.66
N TRP A 152 -0.61 -2.75 11.69
CA TRP A 152 -1.76 -3.61 12.01
C TRP A 152 -1.62 -4.25 13.37
N TYR A 153 -2.76 -4.39 14.04
CA TYR A 153 -2.82 -5.04 15.34
C TYR A 153 -4.01 -6.00 15.44
N ASP A 154 -3.81 -7.05 16.23
CA ASP A 154 -4.88 -7.82 16.86
C ASP A 154 -5.06 -7.31 18.29
N CYS A 155 -6.30 -7.01 18.67
CA CYS A 155 -6.67 -6.56 20.00
C CYS A 155 -7.67 -7.52 20.63
N VAL A 156 -7.38 -7.98 21.84
CA VAL A 156 -8.23 -8.89 22.61
C VAL A 156 -8.59 -8.23 23.94
N VAL A 157 -9.88 -8.08 24.18
CA VAL A 157 -10.40 -7.60 25.48
C VAL A 157 -10.99 -8.80 26.22
N THR A 158 -10.51 -9.06 27.44
CA THR A 158 -10.96 -10.16 28.30
C THR A 158 -11.76 -9.63 29.48
N GLY A 159 -13.01 -10.07 29.58
CA GLY A 159 -13.96 -9.79 30.66
C GLY A 159 -14.55 -11.07 31.24
N GLN A 160 -15.83 -11.02 31.61
CA GLN A 160 -16.53 -12.16 32.22
C GLN A 160 -17.92 -12.32 31.61
N ALA A 161 -18.15 -13.43 30.93
CA ALA A 161 -19.48 -13.77 30.44
C ALA A 161 -20.44 -14.01 31.62
N SER A 162 -21.62 -13.39 31.55
CA SER A 162 -22.64 -13.51 32.58
C SER A 162 -24.06 -13.31 32.02
N HIS A 163 -25.06 -13.75 32.74
CA HIS A 163 -26.45 -13.58 32.30
C HIS A 163 -26.87 -12.10 32.34
N ALA A 164 -27.34 -11.58 31.20
CA ALA A 164 -27.63 -10.16 31.01
C ALA A 164 -28.77 -9.62 31.91
N GLY A 165 -29.74 -10.45 32.31
CA GLY A 165 -30.85 -10.05 33.18
C GLY A 165 -30.46 -9.90 34.65
N PRO A 166 -30.01 -10.98 35.34
CA PRO A 166 -29.69 -10.96 36.78
C PRO A 166 -28.42 -10.17 37.11
N THR A 167 -27.49 -9.98 36.19
CA THR A 167 -26.20 -9.32 36.48
C THR A 167 -26.36 -7.79 36.47
N PRO A 168 -26.32 -7.10 37.62
CA PRO A 168 -26.43 -5.65 37.68
C PRO A 168 -25.27 -4.94 36.96
N MET A 169 -25.50 -3.77 36.36
CA MET A 169 -24.52 -3.02 35.59
C MET A 169 -23.18 -2.84 36.31
N ARG A 170 -23.20 -2.49 37.61
CA ARG A 170 -22.01 -2.23 38.44
C ARG A 170 -21.12 -3.47 38.69
N LEU A 171 -21.62 -4.67 38.41
CA LEU A 171 -20.89 -5.94 38.59
C LEU A 171 -20.47 -6.60 37.28
N ARG A 172 -20.80 -5.97 36.15
CA ARG A 172 -20.44 -6.51 34.82
C ARG A 172 -18.99 -6.28 34.51
N GLN A 173 -18.36 -7.29 33.97
CA GLN A 173 -17.07 -7.23 33.30
C GLN A 173 -17.28 -7.42 31.81
N ASP A 174 -17.89 -6.41 31.18
CA ASP A 174 -18.38 -6.45 29.80
C ASP A 174 -17.24 -6.08 28.82
N ALA A 175 -16.68 -7.11 28.18
CA ALA A 175 -15.60 -6.94 27.22
C ALA A 175 -16.00 -6.08 26.01
N LEU A 176 -17.27 -6.15 25.58
CA LEU A 176 -17.72 -5.39 24.40
C LEU A 176 -17.80 -3.89 24.67
N GLN A 177 -18.18 -3.48 25.87
CA GLN A 177 -18.18 -2.07 26.23
C GLN A 177 -16.78 -1.46 26.25
N VAL A 178 -15.79 -2.21 26.72
CA VAL A 178 -14.38 -1.78 26.68
C VAL A 178 -13.87 -1.77 25.24
N ALA A 179 -14.14 -2.83 24.47
CA ALA A 179 -13.73 -2.92 23.07
C ALA A 179 -14.29 -1.76 22.23
N THR A 180 -15.57 -1.40 22.38
CA THR A 180 -16.18 -0.29 21.64
C THR A 180 -15.54 1.05 21.93
N ARG A 181 -15.08 1.30 23.17
CA ARG A 181 -14.33 2.52 23.50
C ARG A 181 -12.99 2.57 22.75
N ILE A 182 -12.26 1.44 22.71
CA ILE A 182 -10.98 1.37 21.99
C ILE A 182 -11.21 1.54 20.49
N MET A 183 -12.22 0.90 19.90
CA MET A 183 -12.58 1.05 18.49
C MET A 183 -12.90 2.50 18.11
N GLN A 184 -13.65 3.21 18.97
CA GLN A 184 -13.93 4.63 18.77
C GLN A 184 -12.66 5.50 18.84
N GLU A 185 -11.76 5.20 19.79
CA GLU A 185 -10.51 5.92 19.93
C GLU A 185 -9.57 5.69 18.74
N VAL A 186 -9.54 4.50 18.13
CA VAL A 186 -8.79 4.25 16.89
C VAL A 186 -9.19 5.25 15.81
N VAL A 187 -10.48 5.44 15.59
CA VAL A 187 -11.00 6.40 14.61
C VAL A 187 -10.71 7.84 15.04
N ALA A 188 -10.84 8.15 16.32
CA ALA A 188 -10.56 9.48 16.85
C ALA A 188 -9.08 9.87 16.72
N ILE A 189 -8.16 8.94 17.00
CA ILE A 189 -6.71 9.14 16.82
C ILE A 189 -6.41 9.44 15.35
N ALA A 190 -6.94 8.64 14.42
CA ALA A 190 -6.75 8.84 12.98
C ALA A 190 -7.26 10.22 12.53
N GLY A 191 -8.41 10.65 13.04
CA GLY A 191 -8.99 11.95 12.69
C GLY A 191 -8.23 13.19 13.21
N ARG A 192 -7.15 13.01 13.98
CA ARG A 192 -6.28 14.13 14.44
C ARG A 192 -5.29 14.60 13.38
N SER A 193 -5.14 13.87 12.29
CA SER A 193 -4.28 14.19 11.15
C SER A 193 -5.08 14.05 9.87
N GLU A 194 -4.87 14.96 8.91
CA GLU A 194 -5.56 14.95 7.61
C GLU A 194 -5.32 13.62 6.86
N GLU A 195 -4.08 13.11 6.91
CA GLU A 195 -3.69 11.87 6.26
C GLU A 195 -3.83 10.62 7.15
N GLY A 196 -4.31 10.80 8.38
CA GLY A 196 -4.53 9.68 9.29
C GLY A 196 -5.67 8.78 8.84
N ARG A 197 -5.44 7.47 8.86
CA ARG A 197 -6.47 6.44 8.63
C ARG A 197 -6.49 5.49 9.81
N GLY A 198 -7.67 5.16 10.30
CA GLY A 198 -7.86 4.22 11.41
C GLY A 198 -9.11 3.39 11.15
N THR A 199 -8.93 2.07 11.06
CA THR A 199 -10.02 1.16 10.71
C THR A 199 -10.05 -0.03 11.66
N VAL A 200 -11.25 -0.44 12.05
CA VAL A 200 -11.53 -1.73 12.68
C VAL A 200 -12.27 -2.59 11.66
N GLY A 201 -11.55 -3.51 11.02
CA GLY A 201 -12.06 -4.28 9.89
C GLY A 201 -12.74 -5.60 10.27
N SER A 202 -12.41 -6.16 11.44
CA SER A 202 -12.95 -7.43 11.92
C SER A 202 -13.28 -7.33 13.41
N VAL A 203 -14.42 -7.90 13.83
CA VAL A 203 -14.84 -7.97 15.23
C VAL A 203 -15.45 -9.35 15.49
N GLN A 204 -14.97 -10.03 16.52
CA GLN A 204 -15.49 -11.28 16.99
C GLN A 204 -15.88 -11.13 18.48
N VAL A 205 -17.09 -11.56 18.81
CA VAL A 205 -17.64 -11.45 20.17
C VAL A 205 -17.94 -12.85 20.70
N TRP A 206 -17.49 -13.17 21.91
CA TRP A 206 -17.82 -14.43 22.58
C TRP A 206 -18.58 -14.14 23.88
N PRO A 207 -19.66 -14.92 24.18
CA PRO A 207 -20.22 -16.05 23.42
C PRO A 207 -21.21 -15.63 22.32
N ASN A 208 -21.32 -14.34 21.99
CA ASN A 208 -22.18 -13.80 20.93
C ASN A 208 -23.65 -14.24 21.07
N SER A 209 -24.19 -14.08 22.26
CA SER A 209 -25.55 -14.46 22.59
C SER A 209 -26.33 -13.25 23.12
N ARG A 210 -27.60 -13.10 22.67
CA ARG A 210 -28.44 -11.93 22.94
C ARG A 210 -28.61 -11.60 24.42
N ASN A 211 -28.64 -12.59 25.29
CA ASN A 211 -28.91 -12.45 26.72
C ASN A 211 -27.70 -12.76 27.61
N VAL A 212 -26.49 -12.69 27.03
CA VAL A 212 -25.22 -12.90 27.74
C VAL A 212 -24.36 -11.65 27.62
N VAL A 213 -23.82 -11.16 28.74
CA VAL A 213 -22.78 -10.14 28.75
C VAL A 213 -21.52 -10.71 28.10
N PRO A 214 -20.94 -10.06 27.07
CA PRO A 214 -19.76 -10.57 26.39
C PRO A 214 -18.55 -10.74 27.33
N GLY A 215 -17.94 -11.94 27.28
CA GLY A 215 -16.78 -12.29 28.08
C GLY A 215 -15.46 -12.05 27.37
N GLU A 216 -15.47 -12.03 26.02
CA GLU A 216 -14.29 -11.74 25.24
C GLU A 216 -14.67 -11.05 23.92
N VAL A 217 -13.83 -10.12 23.47
CA VAL A 217 -13.94 -9.50 22.15
C VAL A 217 -12.56 -9.43 21.52
N THR A 218 -12.45 -9.98 20.32
CA THR A 218 -11.25 -9.87 19.47
C THR A 218 -11.56 -8.99 18.27
N PHE A 219 -10.66 -8.06 17.92
CA PHE A 219 -10.83 -7.21 16.74
C PHE A 219 -9.49 -6.79 16.15
N SER A 220 -9.50 -6.51 14.84
CA SER A 220 -8.34 -6.01 14.12
C SER A 220 -8.31 -4.48 14.12
N ILE A 221 -7.10 -3.92 14.11
CA ILE A 221 -6.87 -2.48 13.95
C ILE A 221 -5.88 -2.26 12.81
N ASP A 222 -6.23 -1.35 11.90
CA ASP A 222 -5.38 -0.84 10.83
C ASP A 222 -5.19 0.67 11.08
N MET A 223 -3.94 1.10 11.26
CA MET A 223 -3.55 2.51 11.42
C MET A 223 -2.55 2.89 10.35
N ARG A 224 -2.81 4.02 9.64
CA ARG A 224 -1.95 4.53 8.56
C ARG A 224 -1.71 6.02 8.70
N ASN A 225 -0.51 6.47 8.28
CA ASN A 225 -0.19 7.90 8.18
C ASN A 225 1.01 8.12 7.24
N LEU A 226 1.22 9.38 6.81
CA LEU A 226 2.22 9.78 5.81
C LEU A 226 3.67 9.58 6.25
N SER A 227 3.96 9.49 7.54
CA SER A 227 5.31 9.26 8.06
C SER A 227 5.30 8.28 9.22
N ASP A 228 6.42 7.56 9.38
CA ASP A 228 6.61 6.64 10.50
C ASP A 228 6.50 7.34 11.85
N ALA A 229 6.98 8.58 11.97
CA ALA A 229 6.85 9.37 13.18
C ALA A 229 5.38 9.61 13.57
N LEU A 230 4.50 9.84 12.59
CA LEU A 230 3.06 9.99 12.82
C LEU A 230 2.39 8.64 13.16
N VAL A 231 2.79 7.55 12.51
CA VAL A 231 2.31 6.20 12.86
C VAL A 231 2.74 5.81 14.27
N ASP A 232 3.98 6.13 14.66
CA ASP A 232 4.49 5.92 16.03
C ASP A 232 3.70 6.74 17.06
N GLU A 233 3.36 7.98 16.73
CA GLU A 233 2.52 8.82 17.58
C GLU A 233 1.12 8.24 17.75
N MET A 234 0.50 7.73 16.68
CA MET A 234 -0.80 7.06 16.73
C MET A 234 -0.72 5.79 17.61
N ASP A 235 0.32 4.97 17.47
CA ASP A 235 0.56 3.79 18.32
C ASP A 235 0.69 4.18 19.81
N ARG A 236 1.48 5.22 20.07
CA ARG A 236 1.68 5.72 21.43
C ARG A 236 0.36 6.18 22.09
N GLN A 237 -0.48 6.89 21.32
CA GLN A 237 -1.79 7.34 21.78
C GLN A 237 -2.73 6.16 22.03
N LEU A 238 -2.77 5.19 21.14
CA LEU A 238 -3.58 3.98 21.29
C LEU A 238 -3.20 3.20 22.56
N ARG A 239 -1.89 2.96 22.76
CA ARG A 239 -1.40 2.26 23.97
C ARG A 239 -1.69 3.03 25.26
N ALA A 240 -1.55 4.35 25.23
CA ALA A 240 -1.88 5.19 26.37
C ALA A 240 -3.37 5.10 26.75
N PHE A 241 -4.25 5.15 25.74
CA PHE A 241 -5.68 5.01 25.94
C PHE A 241 -6.07 3.60 26.45
N ILE A 242 -5.47 2.55 25.90
CA ILE A 242 -5.68 1.19 26.38
C ILE A 242 -5.31 1.07 27.86
N ALA A 243 -4.15 1.58 28.27
CA ALA A 243 -3.73 1.55 29.67
C ALA A 243 -4.68 2.34 30.60
N GLU A 244 -5.29 3.43 30.09
CA GLU A 244 -6.32 4.16 30.83
C GLU A 244 -7.59 3.33 31.00
N VAL A 245 -8.09 2.74 29.92
CA VAL A 245 -9.29 1.91 29.93
C VAL A 245 -9.14 0.66 30.79
N GLU A 246 -7.96 0.01 30.77
CA GLU A 246 -7.65 -1.10 31.70
C GLU A 246 -7.73 -0.68 33.17
N ARG A 247 -7.15 0.46 33.48
CA ARG A 247 -7.18 1.00 34.89
C ARG A 247 -8.61 1.33 35.34
N GLU A 248 -9.44 1.89 34.46
CA GLU A 248 -10.81 2.27 34.78
C GLU A 248 -11.75 1.07 34.88
N SER A 249 -11.63 0.12 33.95
CA SER A 249 -12.53 -1.02 33.83
C SER A 249 -12.11 -2.22 34.71
N GLY A 250 -10.81 -2.34 34.98
CA GLY A 250 -10.23 -3.52 35.63
C GLY A 250 -10.15 -4.74 34.69
N LEU A 251 -10.46 -4.57 33.37
CA LEU A 251 -10.37 -5.63 32.39
C LEU A 251 -8.98 -5.64 31.73
N GLN A 252 -8.55 -6.80 31.26
CA GLN A 252 -7.29 -6.95 30.54
C GLN A 252 -7.48 -6.71 29.05
N VAL A 253 -6.53 -6.00 28.43
CA VAL A 253 -6.47 -5.76 26.98
C VAL A 253 -5.12 -6.19 26.44
N ALA A 254 -5.10 -7.17 25.56
CA ALA A 254 -3.90 -7.60 24.85
C ALA A 254 -3.87 -6.93 23.46
N LEU A 255 -2.86 -6.09 23.20
CA LEU A 255 -2.61 -5.47 21.92
C LEU A 255 -1.34 -6.08 21.31
N LYS A 256 -1.51 -6.85 20.24
CA LYS A 256 -0.41 -7.48 19.49
C LYS A 256 -0.26 -6.82 18.13
N GLN A 257 0.91 -6.22 17.85
CA GLN A 257 1.25 -5.78 16.50
C GLN A 257 1.50 -7.00 15.61
N VAL A 258 0.83 -7.06 14.45
CA VAL A 258 0.93 -8.16 13.48
C VAL A 258 1.79 -7.80 12.28
N SER A 259 1.77 -6.53 11.86
CA SER A 259 2.64 -6.05 10.78
C SER A 259 2.99 -4.58 10.93
N HIS A 260 4.06 -4.18 10.26
CA HIS A 260 4.50 -2.80 10.11
C HIS A 260 5.16 -2.65 8.74
N TYR A 261 4.61 -1.74 7.95
CA TYR A 261 5.17 -1.30 6.68
C TYR A 261 5.54 0.18 6.84
N PRO A 262 6.81 0.57 6.64
CA PRO A 262 7.22 1.96 6.79
C PRO A 262 6.59 2.85 5.73
N ALA A 263 6.41 4.13 6.06
CA ALA A 263 6.01 5.15 5.10
C ALA A 263 7.12 5.35 4.04
N ALA A 264 6.73 5.55 2.80
CA ALA A 264 7.65 5.79 1.70
C ALA A 264 7.39 7.18 1.08
N PRO A 265 8.05 8.25 1.54
CA PRO A 265 7.95 9.56 0.90
C PRO A 265 8.66 9.55 -0.45
N PHE A 266 8.06 10.20 -1.45
CA PHE A 266 8.66 10.32 -2.77
C PHE A 266 9.50 11.57 -2.91
N ASP A 267 10.34 11.60 -3.96
CA ASP A 267 11.32 12.66 -4.19
C ASP A 267 10.67 13.99 -4.61
N GLY A 268 11.08 15.09 -3.99
CA GLY A 268 10.50 16.42 -4.22
C GLY A 268 10.76 16.97 -5.63
N GLU A 269 11.90 16.65 -6.27
CA GLU A 269 12.19 17.10 -7.64
C GLU A 269 11.32 16.33 -8.64
N CYS A 270 11.10 15.04 -8.40
CA CYS A 270 10.16 14.24 -9.20
C CYS A 270 8.73 14.75 -9.05
N GLN A 271 8.27 15.06 -7.85
CA GLN A 271 6.95 15.67 -7.61
C GLN A 271 6.82 17.01 -8.33
N GLN A 272 7.83 17.87 -8.25
CA GLN A 272 7.82 19.17 -8.92
C GLN A 272 7.79 19.02 -10.44
N ALA A 273 8.52 18.06 -11.01
CA ALA A 273 8.49 17.77 -12.44
C ALA A 273 7.08 17.36 -12.93
N ILE A 274 6.37 16.57 -12.12
CA ILE A 274 4.98 16.18 -12.40
C ILE A 274 4.06 17.41 -12.32
N ALA A 275 4.20 18.22 -11.28
CA ALA A 275 3.41 19.46 -11.10
C ALA A 275 3.60 20.42 -12.27
N ASP A 276 4.84 20.67 -12.67
CA ASP A 276 5.18 21.54 -13.80
C ASP A 276 4.62 21.01 -15.13
N ALA A 277 4.65 19.71 -15.33
CA ALA A 277 4.08 19.06 -16.52
C ALA A 277 2.55 19.22 -16.56
N ALA A 278 1.87 18.96 -15.45
CA ALA A 278 0.43 19.12 -15.33
C ALA A 278 0.02 20.58 -15.60
N GLN A 279 0.75 21.54 -15.02
CA GLN A 279 0.51 22.97 -15.24
C GLN A 279 0.69 23.38 -16.70
N ARG A 280 1.79 22.94 -17.35
CA ARG A 280 2.06 23.26 -18.77
C ARG A 280 1.00 22.71 -19.71
N LEU A 281 0.44 21.55 -19.38
CA LEU A 281 -0.61 20.89 -20.17
C LEU A 281 -2.02 21.37 -19.80
N GLY A 282 -2.17 22.20 -18.77
CA GLY A 282 -3.45 22.72 -18.31
C GLY A 282 -4.34 21.69 -17.60
N TYR A 283 -3.75 20.61 -17.07
CA TYR A 283 -4.50 19.63 -16.29
C TYR A 283 -4.69 20.09 -14.84
N PRO A 284 -5.92 20.06 -14.32
CA PRO A 284 -6.16 20.30 -12.90
C PRO A 284 -5.50 19.19 -12.08
N ALA A 285 -4.59 19.57 -11.20
CA ALA A 285 -3.83 18.67 -10.36
C ALA A 285 -4.01 18.98 -8.88
N ARG A 286 -3.66 18.00 -8.03
CA ARG A 286 -3.50 18.17 -6.59
C ARG A 286 -2.39 17.28 -6.06
N GLU A 287 -1.84 17.63 -4.91
CA GLU A 287 -1.02 16.74 -4.10
C GLU A 287 -1.93 15.70 -3.43
N ILE A 288 -1.45 14.46 -3.37
CA ILE A 288 -2.20 13.33 -2.82
C ILE A 288 -1.23 12.29 -2.24
N VAL A 289 -1.69 11.46 -1.33
CA VAL A 289 -0.93 10.33 -0.82
C VAL A 289 -1.55 9.00 -1.26
N SER A 290 -0.72 7.99 -1.51
CA SER A 290 -1.25 6.65 -1.77
C SER A 290 -1.57 5.93 -0.46
N GLY A 291 -2.78 5.41 -0.38
CA GLY A 291 -3.20 4.49 0.68
C GLY A 291 -2.82 3.03 0.42
N ALA A 292 -2.41 2.70 -0.82
CA ALA A 292 -2.00 1.36 -1.26
C ALA A 292 -0.48 1.28 -1.46
N GLY A 293 0.09 0.06 -1.41
CA GLY A 293 1.47 -0.19 -1.82
C GLY A 293 1.59 -0.15 -3.33
N HIS A 294 2.78 0.17 -3.84
CA HIS A 294 3.12 0.18 -5.27
C HIS A 294 4.59 -0.16 -5.43
N ASP A 295 5.02 -0.61 -6.60
CA ASP A 295 6.42 -0.88 -6.91
C ASP A 295 7.32 0.35 -6.67
N ALA A 296 6.78 1.56 -6.86
CA ALA A 296 7.42 2.83 -6.53
C ALA A 296 7.96 2.91 -5.09
N VAL A 297 7.38 2.17 -4.14
CA VAL A 297 7.89 2.11 -2.75
C VAL A 297 9.31 1.57 -2.73
N TYR A 298 9.54 0.42 -3.34
CA TYR A 298 10.89 -0.18 -3.34
C TYR A 298 11.84 0.54 -4.29
N MET A 299 11.32 1.11 -5.38
CA MET A 299 12.12 1.93 -6.29
C MET A 299 12.64 3.21 -5.62
N SER A 300 11.90 3.78 -4.66
CA SER A 300 12.33 4.96 -3.89
C SER A 300 13.55 4.71 -3.01
N TYR A 301 13.90 3.44 -2.73
CA TYR A 301 15.13 3.10 -2.00
C TYR A 301 16.37 3.14 -2.88
N LEU A 302 16.21 3.12 -4.21
CA LEU A 302 17.30 3.06 -5.18
C LEU A 302 17.55 4.38 -5.88
N ALA A 303 16.49 5.15 -6.17
CA ALA A 303 16.58 6.34 -7.01
C ALA A 303 15.49 7.37 -6.64
N PRO A 304 15.67 8.65 -7.03
CA PRO A 304 14.60 9.62 -6.98
C PRO A 304 13.35 9.08 -7.66
N THR A 305 12.22 9.06 -6.96
CA THR A 305 11.00 8.41 -7.41
C THR A 305 9.81 9.37 -7.32
N GLY A 306 8.99 9.39 -8.37
CA GLY A 306 7.73 10.10 -8.42
C GLY A 306 6.59 9.19 -8.88
N MET A 307 5.37 9.52 -8.48
CA MET A 307 4.20 8.76 -8.87
C MET A 307 3.06 9.68 -9.28
N ILE A 308 2.34 9.28 -10.33
CA ILE A 308 1.27 10.06 -10.95
C ILE A 308 -0.02 9.27 -10.83
N PHE A 309 -1.01 9.82 -10.13
CA PHE A 309 -2.35 9.25 -10.12
C PHE A 309 -3.25 9.87 -11.17
N ILE A 310 -4.11 9.03 -11.73
CA ILE A 310 -5.28 9.43 -12.51
C ILE A 310 -6.56 8.97 -11.80
N PRO A 311 -7.72 9.63 -12.03
CA PRO A 311 -8.98 9.20 -11.43
C PRO A 311 -9.33 7.77 -11.79
N CYS A 312 -9.92 7.06 -10.84
CA CYS A 312 -10.63 5.83 -11.12
C CYS A 312 -12.12 6.00 -10.78
N LYS A 313 -12.98 5.41 -11.58
CA LYS A 313 -14.42 5.61 -11.50
C LYS A 313 -14.98 5.12 -10.15
N ASP A 314 -15.72 6.02 -9.46
CA ASP A 314 -16.32 5.76 -8.15
C ASP A 314 -15.28 5.32 -7.07
N GLY A 315 -13.99 5.53 -7.31
CA GLY A 315 -12.90 5.06 -6.45
C GLY A 315 -12.76 3.54 -6.37
N ILE A 316 -13.32 2.82 -7.33
CA ILE A 316 -13.35 1.36 -7.33
C ILE A 316 -12.05 0.80 -7.95
N SER A 317 -11.41 -0.10 -7.24
CA SER A 317 -10.26 -0.88 -7.67
C SER A 317 -10.38 -2.32 -7.16
N HIS A 318 -9.58 -3.24 -7.66
CA HIS A 318 -9.66 -4.68 -7.38
C HIS A 318 -11.06 -5.27 -7.74
N ASN A 319 -11.67 -4.73 -8.78
CA ASN A 319 -13.01 -5.10 -9.22
C ASN A 319 -13.08 -4.98 -10.75
N GLU A 320 -13.81 -5.91 -11.40
CA GLU A 320 -13.95 -5.97 -12.86
C GLU A 320 -14.61 -4.72 -13.50
N ILE A 321 -15.28 -3.88 -12.69
CA ILE A 321 -15.96 -2.66 -13.16
C ILE A 321 -15.08 -1.41 -13.09
N GLU A 322 -13.86 -1.54 -12.62
CA GLU A 322 -12.82 -0.50 -12.57
C GLU A 322 -12.69 0.28 -13.88
#